data_62321f4c678f90102c6076984d7d41c3
#
_entry.id   62321f4c678f90102c6076984d7d41c3
#
_cell.length_a   1.000
_cell.length_b   1.000
_cell.length_c   1.000
_cell.angle_alpha   90.00
_cell.angle_beta   90.00
_cell.angle_gamma   90.00
#
_symmetry.space_group_name_H-M   'P 1'
#
loop_
_entity.id
_entity.type
_entity.pdbx_description
1 polymer ?
#
loop_
_entity_poly.entity_id
_entity_poly.type
_entity_poly.pdbx_seq_one_letter_code
_entity_poly.pdbx_strand_id
1 'polypeptide(L)'
;DTGLRSFAGPYPLYDSPSQVPAEVWEDSQLLVERFLPERHGDGYAIRAYVFFGDHERCNCLVGPHPIVKGADTFARFPVPVPDAIREERRRLGFDFGKFDFVVHDGTPILLDANRTPTMPSGAINEAVRDGMRDLARGIGAFLR
;
A
#
# COMPACT_ATOMS: atom_id res chain seq x y z
N ASP A 1 7.48 -15.87 -16.06
CA ASP A 1 8.59 -15.01 -15.61
C ASP A 1 8.39 -13.64 -16.25
N THR A 2 7.95 -12.64 -15.49
CA THR A 2 7.60 -11.32 -16.03
C THR A 2 8.82 -10.46 -16.34
N GLY A 3 10.04 -10.93 -16.05
CA GLY A 3 11.28 -10.20 -16.26
C GLY A 3 11.46 -8.91 -15.45
N LEU A 4 10.48 -8.55 -14.61
CA LEU A 4 10.54 -7.36 -13.79
C LEU A 4 11.62 -7.52 -12.72
N ARG A 5 12.62 -6.66 -12.77
CA ARG A 5 13.65 -6.60 -11.72
C ARG A 5 13.04 -5.97 -10.47
N SER A 6 13.09 -6.70 -9.34
CA SER A 6 12.82 -6.11 -8.04
C SER A 6 13.88 -5.05 -7.74
N PHE A 7 13.48 -3.81 -7.56
CA PHE A 7 14.38 -2.75 -7.10
C PHE A 7 14.73 -3.03 -5.63
N ALA A 8 15.94 -3.56 -5.39
CA ALA A 8 16.43 -3.88 -4.04
C ALA A 8 16.91 -2.64 -3.25
N GLY A 9 16.74 -1.42 -3.81
CA GLY A 9 17.22 -0.16 -3.25
C GLY A 9 16.09 0.81 -2.85
N PRO A 10 16.44 1.97 -2.27
CA PRO A 10 15.48 3.06 -2.11
C PRO A 10 15.05 3.57 -3.49
N TYR A 11 13.74 3.82 -3.65
CA TYR A 11 13.24 4.46 -4.85
C TYR A 11 13.84 5.87 -4.96
N PRO A 12 14.56 6.21 -6.04
CA PRO A 12 15.06 7.55 -6.22
C PRO A 12 13.90 8.53 -6.43
N LEU A 13 14.00 9.68 -5.76
CA LEU A 13 13.07 10.79 -5.93
C LEU A 13 13.79 11.93 -6.62
N TYR A 14 13.15 12.53 -7.61
CA TYR A 14 13.67 13.67 -8.37
C TYR A 14 12.70 14.83 -8.24
N ASP A 15 13.20 16.05 -8.12
CA ASP A 15 12.38 17.26 -7.97
C ASP A 15 11.67 17.64 -9.28
N SER A 16 12.19 17.17 -10.41
CA SER A 16 11.58 17.40 -11.73
C SER A 16 11.90 16.28 -12.72
N PRO A 17 11.07 16.08 -13.75
CA PRO A 17 11.34 15.11 -14.81
C PRO A 17 12.69 15.32 -15.52
N SER A 18 13.19 16.57 -15.59
CA SER A 18 14.47 16.89 -16.22
C SER A 18 15.70 16.40 -15.44
N GLN A 19 15.53 16.06 -14.17
CA GLN A 19 16.60 15.48 -13.33
C GLN A 19 16.68 13.94 -13.43
N VAL A 20 15.67 13.31 -14.01
CA VAL A 20 15.67 11.87 -14.22
C VAL A 20 16.71 11.54 -15.30
N PRO A 21 17.68 10.64 -15.03
CA PRO A 21 18.68 10.25 -16.02
C PRO A 21 18.04 9.70 -17.30
N ALA A 22 18.63 10.00 -18.44
CA ALA A 22 18.09 9.60 -19.74
C ALA A 22 17.92 8.08 -19.86
N GLU A 23 18.88 7.32 -19.32
CA GLU A 23 18.85 5.86 -19.29
C GLU A 23 17.63 5.28 -18.54
N VAL A 24 17.06 6.02 -17.58
CA VAL A 24 15.83 5.60 -16.86
C VAL A 24 14.62 5.68 -17.77
N TRP A 25 14.56 6.69 -18.65
CA TRP A 25 13.48 6.85 -19.63
C TRP A 25 13.54 5.83 -20.76
N GLU A 26 14.76 5.35 -21.07
CA GLU A 26 15.00 4.39 -22.14
C GLU A 26 14.86 2.93 -21.69
N ASP A 27 14.88 2.65 -20.38
CA ASP A 27 14.74 1.31 -19.83
C ASP A 27 13.27 0.90 -19.71
N SER A 28 12.82 0.00 -20.59
CA SER A 28 11.45 -0.53 -20.59
C SER A 28 11.06 -1.35 -19.33
N GLN A 29 12.02 -1.67 -18.46
CA GLN A 29 11.77 -2.36 -17.19
C GLN A 29 11.55 -1.38 -16.02
N LEU A 30 11.74 -0.09 -16.24
CA LEU A 30 11.55 0.95 -15.24
C LEU A 30 10.26 1.72 -15.52
N LEU A 31 9.63 2.15 -14.44
CA LEU A 31 8.47 3.04 -14.48
C LEU A 31 8.81 4.32 -13.73
N VAL A 32 8.55 5.45 -14.35
CA VAL A 32 8.67 6.77 -13.72
C VAL A 32 7.26 7.26 -13.39
N GLU A 33 7.00 7.48 -12.11
CA GLU A 33 5.70 7.92 -11.61
C GLU A 33 5.81 9.28 -10.95
N ARG A 34 4.72 10.03 -10.99
CA ARG A 34 4.60 11.25 -10.19
C ARG A 34 4.51 10.88 -8.72
N PHE A 35 5.42 11.39 -7.91
CA PHE A 35 5.35 11.23 -6.45
C PHE A 35 4.25 12.12 -5.86
N LEU A 36 3.32 11.50 -5.15
CA LEU A 36 2.17 12.14 -4.49
C LEU A 36 2.22 11.82 -2.99
N PRO A 37 2.90 12.64 -2.17
CA PRO A 37 3.03 12.34 -0.75
C PRO A 37 1.73 12.61 0.03
N GLU A 38 1.45 11.77 1.03
CA GLU A 38 0.59 12.13 2.14
C GLU A 38 1.47 12.60 3.30
N ARG A 39 1.23 13.82 3.78
CA ARG A 39 1.95 14.37 4.94
C ARG A 39 1.16 14.10 6.22
N HIS A 40 1.87 13.74 7.29
CA HIS A 40 1.29 13.56 8.61
C HIS A 40 2.24 14.13 9.67
N GLY A 41 1.96 15.34 10.15
CA GLY A 41 2.92 16.10 10.94
C GLY A 41 4.23 16.31 10.18
N ASP A 42 5.35 16.00 10.84
CA ASP A 42 6.69 16.10 10.25
C ASP A 42 7.06 14.88 9.38
N GLY A 43 6.20 13.87 9.33
CA GLY A 43 6.43 12.63 8.59
C GLY A 43 5.61 12.51 7.32
N TYR A 44 5.71 11.30 6.74
CA TYR A 44 4.97 10.85 5.57
C TYR A 44 4.11 9.67 5.94
N ALA A 45 2.97 9.54 5.29
CA ALA A 45 2.04 8.45 5.54
C ALA A 45 1.78 7.60 4.29
N ILE A 46 1.46 6.34 4.54
CA ILE A 46 0.85 5.42 3.57
C ILE A 46 -0.27 4.68 4.28
N ARG A 47 -1.34 4.37 3.57
CA ARG A 47 -2.48 3.65 4.10
C ARG A 47 -2.52 2.26 3.52
N ALA A 48 -2.58 1.25 4.40
CA ALA A 48 -2.66 -0.15 4.05
C ALA A 48 -4.08 -0.66 4.32
N TYR A 49 -4.83 -0.91 3.26
CA TYR A 49 -6.17 -1.47 3.28
C TYR A 49 -6.09 -2.96 2.94
N VAL A 50 -6.44 -3.82 3.89
CA VAL A 50 -6.43 -5.28 3.76
C VAL A 50 -7.86 -5.78 3.89
N PHE A 51 -8.26 -6.74 3.04
CA PHE A 51 -9.62 -7.24 3.01
C PHE A 51 -9.68 -8.71 2.56
N PHE A 52 -10.75 -9.38 3.02
CA PHE A 52 -11.14 -10.70 2.57
C PHE A 52 -12.67 -10.84 2.69
N GLY A 53 -13.35 -11.06 1.58
CA GLY A 53 -14.80 -11.04 1.54
C GLY A 53 -15.37 -9.71 2.03
N ASP A 54 -16.24 -9.77 3.04
CA ASP A 54 -16.87 -8.61 3.69
C ASP A 54 -16.09 -8.06 4.88
N HIS A 55 -14.99 -8.72 5.28
CA HIS A 55 -14.10 -8.24 6.33
C HIS A 55 -13.00 -7.35 5.76
N GLU A 56 -12.78 -6.21 6.40
CA GLU A 56 -11.80 -5.22 5.94
C GLU A 56 -11.14 -4.48 7.10
N ARG A 57 -9.90 -4.05 6.88
CA ARG A 57 -9.13 -3.23 7.84
C ARG A 57 -8.26 -2.23 7.08
N CYS A 58 -8.19 -1.02 7.57
CA CYS A 58 -7.27 -0.03 7.05
C CYS A 58 -6.45 0.58 8.18
N ASN A 59 -5.14 0.69 7.97
CA ASN A 59 -4.24 1.37 8.89
C ASN A 59 -3.47 2.45 8.15
N CYS A 60 -3.28 3.59 8.81
CA CYS A 60 -2.31 4.60 8.43
C CYS A 60 -0.97 4.23 9.07
N LEU A 61 0.09 4.18 8.29
CA LEU A 61 1.46 3.97 8.70
C LEU A 61 2.22 5.27 8.47
N VAL A 62 2.91 5.76 9.50
CA VAL A 62 3.67 7.02 9.43
C VAL A 62 5.15 6.74 9.64
N GLY A 63 5.97 7.25 8.75
CA GLY A 63 7.42 7.13 8.80
C GLY A 63 8.15 8.44 8.49
N PRO A 64 9.46 8.50 8.76
CA PRO A 64 10.24 9.73 8.59
C PRO A 64 10.58 10.05 7.13
N HIS A 65 10.49 9.06 6.26
CA HIS A 65 10.95 9.17 4.86
C HIS A 65 9.77 9.27 3.88
N PRO A 66 9.95 9.94 2.74
CA PRO A 66 8.93 10.06 1.70
C PRO A 66 8.34 8.73 1.24
N ILE A 67 9.19 7.73 1.08
CA ILE A 67 8.78 6.35 0.80
C ILE A 67 8.66 5.60 2.13
N VAL A 68 7.43 5.45 2.62
CA VAL A 68 7.15 4.79 3.89
C VAL A 68 7.26 3.28 3.72
N LYS A 69 8.17 2.66 4.48
CA LYS A 69 8.31 1.20 4.55
C LYS A 69 7.87 0.71 5.93
N GLY A 70 7.25 -0.45 6.00
CA GLY A 70 6.71 -0.99 7.25
C GLY A 70 7.74 -1.10 8.39
N ALA A 71 9.02 -1.35 8.06
CA ALA A 71 10.11 -1.44 9.02
C ALA A 71 10.50 -0.09 9.64
N ASP A 72 10.25 1.02 8.94
CA ASP A 72 10.69 2.36 9.34
C ASP A 72 9.53 3.19 9.93
N THR A 73 8.37 2.57 10.17
CA THR A 73 7.22 3.28 10.72
C THR A 73 7.37 3.50 12.22
N PHE A 74 7.15 4.73 12.67
CA PHE A 74 7.12 5.10 14.08
C PHE A 74 5.70 5.23 14.64
N ALA A 75 4.67 5.31 13.78
CA ALA A 75 3.27 5.30 14.19
C ALA A 75 2.43 4.44 13.24
N ARG A 76 1.43 3.76 13.84
CA ARG A 76 0.43 2.96 13.13
C ARG A 76 -0.89 3.02 13.88
N PHE A 77 -1.96 3.39 13.18
CA PHE A 77 -3.29 3.49 13.77
C PHE A 77 -4.39 3.17 12.74
N PRO A 78 -5.55 2.68 13.19
CA PRO A 78 -6.67 2.40 12.32
C PRO A 78 -7.28 3.69 11.75
N VAL A 79 -7.70 3.63 10.49
CA VAL A 79 -8.39 4.71 9.81
C VAL A 79 -9.56 4.15 9.00
N PRO A 80 -10.60 4.93 8.72
CA PRO A 80 -11.67 4.51 7.84
C PRO A 80 -11.15 4.30 6.41
N VAL A 81 -11.77 3.36 5.70
CA VAL A 81 -11.53 3.16 4.27
C VAL A 81 -12.34 4.19 3.49
N PRO A 82 -11.74 4.99 2.60
CA PRO A 82 -12.51 5.88 1.73
C PRO A 82 -13.38 5.09 0.75
N ASP A 83 -14.58 5.59 0.46
CA ASP A 83 -15.51 4.93 -0.47
C ASP A 83 -14.93 4.77 -1.87
N ALA A 84 -14.15 5.76 -2.34
CA ALA A 84 -13.45 5.67 -3.62
C ALA A 84 -12.49 4.46 -3.68
N ILE A 85 -11.81 4.11 -2.58
CA ILE A 85 -10.93 2.93 -2.51
C ILE A 85 -11.74 1.63 -2.50
N ARG A 86 -12.92 1.61 -1.85
CA ARG A 86 -13.84 0.47 -1.93
C ARG A 86 -14.42 0.30 -3.35
N GLU A 87 -14.69 1.39 -4.03
CA GLU A 87 -15.13 1.38 -5.44
C GLU A 87 -14.05 0.81 -6.34
N GLU A 88 -12.78 1.20 -6.18
CA GLU A 88 -11.66 0.62 -6.91
C GLU A 88 -11.51 -0.88 -6.62
N ARG A 89 -11.68 -1.31 -5.38
CA ARG A 89 -11.69 -2.74 -5.06
C ARG A 89 -12.77 -3.49 -5.84
N ARG A 90 -13.99 -2.96 -5.88
CA ARG A 90 -15.11 -3.56 -6.63
C ARG A 90 -14.83 -3.57 -8.13
N ARG A 91 -14.34 -2.46 -8.68
CA ARG A 91 -13.99 -2.33 -10.10
C ARG A 91 -12.91 -3.32 -10.53
N LEU A 92 -11.91 -3.55 -9.68
CA LEU A 92 -10.81 -4.48 -9.94
C LEU A 92 -11.18 -5.95 -9.65
N GLY A 93 -12.34 -6.22 -9.05
CA GLY A 93 -12.80 -7.58 -8.74
C GLY A 93 -11.93 -8.29 -7.69
N PHE A 94 -11.58 -7.60 -6.61
CA PHE A 94 -10.77 -8.17 -5.55
C PHE A 94 -11.64 -8.67 -4.39
N ASP A 95 -11.67 -9.97 -4.19
CA ASP A 95 -12.29 -10.62 -3.02
C ASP A 95 -11.33 -10.70 -1.84
N PHE A 96 -10.04 -10.87 -2.12
CA PHE A 96 -8.95 -10.90 -1.15
C PHE A 96 -7.79 -10.06 -1.67
N GLY A 97 -7.13 -9.35 -0.75
CA GLY A 97 -5.95 -8.59 -1.13
C GLY A 97 -5.56 -7.49 -0.15
N LYS A 98 -4.61 -6.70 -0.62
CA LYS A 98 -4.13 -5.49 0.04
C LYS A 98 -4.00 -4.37 -0.99
N PHE A 99 -4.51 -3.20 -0.66
CA PHE A 99 -4.27 -1.98 -1.38
C PHE A 99 -3.40 -1.04 -0.54
N ASP A 100 -2.38 -0.48 -1.16
CA ASP A 100 -1.61 0.62 -0.61
C ASP A 100 -2.05 1.91 -1.31
N PHE A 101 -2.43 2.91 -0.55
CA PHE A 101 -2.90 4.19 -1.06
C PHE A 101 -2.45 5.35 -0.17
N VAL A 102 -2.53 6.55 -0.70
CA VAL A 102 -2.31 7.80 0.03
C VAL A 102 -3.54 8.70 -0.06
N VAL A 103 -3.66 9.67 0.83
CA VAL A 103 -4.61 10.78 0.69
C VAL A 103 -3.79 12.04 0.42
N HIS A 104 -3.75 12.43 -0.84
CA HIS A 104 -3.02 13.61 -1.30
C HIS A 104 -4.02 14.73 -1.56
N ASP A 105 -3.87 15.85 -0.88
CA ASP A 105 -4.78 17.01 -0.97
C ASP A 105 -6.26 16.62 -0.82
N GLY A 106 -6.54 15.74 0.15
CA GLY A 106 -7.89 15.26 0.43
C GLY A 106 -8.42 14.17 -0.52
N THR A 107 -7.65 13.81 -1.56
CA THR A 107 -8.04 12.82 -2.56
C THR A 107 -7.34 11.48 -2.30
N PRO A 108 -8.08 10.37 -2.11
CA PRO A 108 -7.49 9.04 -2.02
C PRO A 108 -6.92 8.61 -3.39
N ILE A 109 -5.67 8.17 -3.41
CA ILE A 109 -4.96 7.74 -4.62
C ILE A 109 -4.39 6.35 -4.39
N LEU A 110 -4.89 5.39 -5.15
CA LEU A 110 -4.39 4.01 -5.12
C LEU A 110 -2.99 3.96 -5.74
N LEU A 111 -2.04 3.37 -5.01
CA LEU A 111 -0.66 3.19 -5.45
C LEU A 111 -0.35 1.75 -5.86
N ASP A 112 -0.85 0.79 -5.08
CA ASP A 112 -0.61 -0.64 -5.33
C ASP A 112 -1.84 -1.47 -4.99
N ALA A 113 -2.10 -2.50 -5.80
CA ALA A 113 -3.20 -3.44 -5.64
C ALA A 113 -2.66 -4.88 -5.70
N ASN A 114 -2.49 -5.50 -4.55
CA ASN A 114 -1.84 -6.79 -4.42
C ASN A 114 -2.85 -7.90 -4.04
N ARG A 115 -2.98 -8.94 -4.88
CA ARG A 115 -3.82 -10.14 -4.64
C ARG A 115 -3.15 -11.16 -3.71
N THR A 116 -1.83 -11.06 -3.53
CA THR A 116 -1.03 -11.98 -2.72
C THR A 116 -0.22 -11.22 -1.68
N PRO A 117 -0.89 -10.52 -0.73
CA PRO A 117 -0.17 -9.74 0.26
C PRO A 117 0.75 -10.63 1.08
N THR A 118 2.01 -10.22 1.19
CA THR A 118 2.98 -10.91 2.02
C THR A 118 2.70 -10.66 3.49
N MET A 119 2.95 -11.66 4.30
CA MET A 119 2.91 -11.54 5.76
C MET A 119 4.08 -10.69 6.25
N PRO A 120 3.90 -9.92 7.34
CA PRO A 120 5.02 -9.26 7.98
C PRO A 120 6.12 -10.27 8.33
N SER A 121 7.36 -9.96 7.95
CA SER A 121 8.52 -10.74 8.38
C SER A 121 8.78 -10.45 9.86
N GLY A 122 8.87 -11.49 10.69
CA GLY A 122 9.18 -11.38 12.11
C GLY A 122 8.15 -12.04 13.03
N ALA A 123 8.31 -11.84 14.34
CA ALA A 123 7.40 -12.41 15.32
C ALA A 123 6.01 -11.77 15.19
N ILE A 124 5.01 -12.60 14.90
CA ILE A 124 3.62 -12.19 14.83
C ILE A 124 3.12 -11.96 16.27
N ASN A 125 2.89 -10.72 16.65
CA ASN A 125 2.29 -10.40 17.94
C ASN A 125 0.78 -10.70 17.96
N GLU A 126 0.19 -10.67 19.15
CA GLU A 126 -1.22 -11.02 19.35
C GLU A 126 -2.18 -10.12 18.54
N ALA A 127 -1.94 -8.82 18.50
CA ALA A 127 -2.77 -7.89 17.74
C ALA A 127 -2.78 -8.19 16.23
N VAL A 128 -1.65 -8.63 15.67
CA VAL A 128 -1.56 -9.08 14.27
C VAL A 128 -2.34 -10.37 14.08
N ARG A 129 -2.19 -11.34 15.01
CA ARG A 129 -2.94 -12.61 14.95
C ARG A 129 -4.44 -12.40 15.00
N ASP A 130 -4.92 -11.55 15.89
CA ASP A 130 -6.35 -11.26 16.03
C ASP A 130 -6.89 -10.56 14.79
N GLY A 131 -6.12 -9.65 14.23
CA GLY A 131 -6.46 -9.03 12.96
C GLY A 131 -6.54 -10.00 11.80
N MET A 132 -5.68 -11.00 11.78
CA MET A 132 -5.73 -12.07 10.77
C MET A 132 -6.91 -13.00 10.97
N ARG A 133 -7.23 -13.36 12.22
CA ARG A 133 -8.42 -14.17 12.54
C ARG A 133 -9.70 -13.44 12.13
N ASP A 134 -9.75 -12.14 12.36
CA ASP A 134 -10.88 -11.33 11.96
C ASP A 134 -11.05 -11.31 10.44
N LEU A 135 -9.98 -11.03 9.69
CA LEU A 135 -10.01 -11.10 8.22
C LEU A 135 -10.38 -12.50 7.71
N ALA A 136 -9.90 -13.57 8.35
CA ALA A 136 -10.18 -14.94 7.94
C ALA A 136 -11.69 -15.29 8.01
N ARG A 137 -12.46 -14.60 8.85
CA ARG A 137 -13.93 -14.77 8.91
C ARG A 137 -14.61 -14.38 7.60
N GLY A 138 -13.97 -13.51 6.80
CA GLY A 138 -14.45 -13.12 5.48
C GLY A 138 -14.63 -14.30 4.51
N ILE A 139 -14.06 -15.50 4.83
CA ILE A 139 -14.34 -16.72 4.06
C ILE A 139 -15.84 -17.06 4.03
N GLY A 140 -16.59 -16.65 5.07
CA GLY A 140 -18.03 -16.86 5.14
C GLY A 140 -18.82 -16.28 3.99
N ALA A 141 -18.31 -15.22 3.35
CA ALA A 141 -18.95 -14.62 2.18
C ALA A 141 -19.01 -15.58 0.97
N PHE A 142 -18.16 -16.62 0.95
CA PHE A 142 -18.02 -17.58 -0.15
C PHE A 142 -18.59 -18.96 0.17
N LEU A 143 -18.98 -19.21 1.42
CA LEU A 143 -19.54 -20.48 1.89
C LEU A 143 -21.09 -20.42 1.82
N ARG A 144 -21.66 -20.33 0.63
CA ARG A 144 -23.11 -20.35 0.39
C ARG A 144 -23.52 -21.68 -0.23
#